data_3c8926618631b9e545543e1a36890fb9
#
_entry.id   3c8926618631b9e545543e1a36890fb9
#
_cell.length_a   1.000
_cell.length_b   1.000
_cell.length_c   1.000
_cell.angle_alpha   90.00
_cell.angle_beta   90.00
_cell.angle_gamma   90.00
#
_symmetry.space_group_name_H-M   'P 1'
#
loop_
_entity.id
_entity.type
_entity.pdbx_description
1 polymer ?
#
loop_
_entity_poly.entity_id
_entity_poly.type
_entity_poly.pdbx_seq_one_letter_code
_entity_poly.pdbx_strand_id
1 'polypeptide(L)'
;GSEWGSEYINGVVAEQTETFKKFMEVTNDIIKNKDTEYPNLKVVIIDTIDSLFEIGEPYLVKLYNQEHIGEKGFIPAKTINAAEGGFMHGQDRLIEIVINQLVKLRKAGVGFWYTGHVKRRSNDDAFSGESYDMITTNMSQRYFAAIRNKSHAIGIAYIDRTLTQQEIGKENPITKEKKTITRIVSES
;
A
#
# COMPACT_ATOMS: atom_id res chain seq x y z
N GLY A 1 8.40 -9.98 -3.78
CA GLY A 1 9.47 -9.49 -4.60
C GLY A 1 8.93 -9.08 -5.96
N SER A 2 9.05 -7.81 -6.30
CA SER A 2 8.69 -7.35 -7.63
C SER A 2 9.71 -7.93 -8.63
N GLU A 3 9.25 -8.76 -9.53
CA GLU A 3 10.04 -9.27 -10.66
C GLU A 3 10.13 -8.27 -11.82
N TRP A 4 10.07 -6.98 -11.51
CA TRP A 4 10.18 -5.92 -12.50
C TRP A 4 11.64 -5.70 -12.86
N GLY A 5 12.15 -6.51 -13.77
CA GLY A 5 13.39 -6.18 -14.47
C GLY A 5 13.14 -4.99 -15.40
N SER A 6 13.87 -3.90 -15.22
CA SER A 6 13.87 -2.73 -16.10
C SER A 6 14.16 -3.09 -17.58
N GLU A 7 14.56 -4.29 -17.84
CA GLU A 7 14.90 -4.84 -19.16
C GLU A 7 13.71 -5.00 -20.10
N TYR A 8 12.48 -5.06 -19.55
CA TYR A 8 11.27 -5.37 -20.32
C TYR A 8 10.40 -4.16 -20.68
N ILE A 9 10.62 -3.01 -20.03
CA ILE A 9 9.81 -1.82 -20.28
C ILE A 9 10.72 -0.66 -20.68
N ASN A 10 10.70 -0.32 -21.96
CA ASN A 10 11.51 0.79 -22.50
C ASN A 10 11.10 2.12 -21.84
N GLY A 11 12.08 2.85 -21.32
CA GLY A 11 11.88 4.15 -20.67
C GLY A 11 11.51 4.07 -19.17
N VAL A 12 11.53 2.89 -18.56
CA VAL A 12 11.35 2.72 -17.12
C VAL A 12 12.69 2.39 -16.46
N VAL A 13 12.98 3.09 -15.37
CA VAL A 13 14.13 2.78 -14.50
C VAL A 13 13.54 2.33 -13.15
N ALA A 14 13.92 1.14 -12.71
CA ALA A 14 13.52 0.61 -11.41
C ALA A 14 14.63 0.83 -10.37
N GLU A 15 14.27 1.36 -9.22
CA GLU A 15 15.16 1.54 -8.08
C GLU A 15 14.57 0.83 -6.86
N GLN A 16 15.32 -0.12 -6.30
CA GLN A 16 14.90 -0.77 -5.06
C GLN A 16 15.15 0.13 -3.85
N THR A 17 14.10 0.42 -3.12
CA THR A 17 14.16 1.25 -1.90
C THR A 17 13.84 0.41 -0.67
N GLU A 18 14.82 -0.34 -0.18
CA GLU A 18 14.66 -1.22 0.98
C GLU A 18 14.44 -0.46 2.30
N THR A 19 14.76 0.82 2.33
CA THR A 19 14.63 1.65 3.52
C THR A 19 13.94 2.97 3.20
N PHE A 20 13.20 3.50 4.17
CA PHE A 20 12.57 4.81 4.03
C PHE A 20 13.59 5.93 3.78
N LYS A 21 14.79 5.82 4.36
CA LYS A 21 15.88 6.77 4.11
C LYS A 21 16.26 6.78 2.62
N LYS A 22 16.39 5.60 1.99
CA LYS A 22 16.70 5.49 0.56
C LYS A 22 15.60 6.10 -0.31
N PHE A 23 14.32 5.88 0.04
CA PHE A 23 13.20 6.55 -0.63
C PHE A 23 13.34 8.08 -0.57
N MET A 24 13.67 8.63 0.60
CA MET A 24 13.87 10.07 0.76
C MET A 24 15.07 10.58 -0.03
N GLU A 25 16.17 9.83 -0.08
CA GLU A 25 17.37 10.17 -0.85
C GLU A 25 17.06 10.21 -2.36
N VAL A 26 16.45 9.16 -2.90
CA VAL A 26 16.09 9.05 -4.33
C VAL A 26 15.13 10.17 -4.74
N THR A 27 14.08 10.38 -3.95
CA THR A 27 13.09 11.42 -4.27
C THR A 27 13.66 12.83 -4.16
N ASN A 28 14.55 13.09 -3.20
CA ASN A 28 15.25 14.37 -3.07
C ASN A 28 16.23 14.61 -4.24
N ASP A 29 16.91 13.56 -4.69
CA ASP A 29 17.78 13.63 -5.85
C ASP A 29 16.99 13.97 -7.13
N ILE A 30 15.88 13.29 -7.36
CA ILE A 30 14.95 13.60 -8.45
C ILE A 30 14.49 15.06 -8.39
N ILE A 31 14.08 15.56 -7.22
CA ILE A 31 13.59 16.92 -7.05
C ILE A 31 14.70 17.93 -7.37
N LYS A 32 15.91 17.68 -6.87
CA LYS A 32 17.06 18.57 -7.04
C LYS A 32 17.54 18.63 -8.47
N ASN A 33 17.60 17.49 -9.13
CA ASN A 33 18.24 17.32 -10.44
C ASN A 33 17.21 17.14 -11.56
N LYS A 34 15.93 17.52 -11.33
CA LYS A 34 14.83 17.32 -12.27
C LYS A 34 15.11 17.89 -13.65
N ASP A 35 15.66 19.09 -13.70
CA ASP A 35 15.88 19.79 -14.98
C ASP A 35 17.22 19.44 -15.64
N THR A 36 18.15 18.84 -14.90
CA THR A 36 19.50 18.51 -15.38
C THR A 36 19.66 17.03 -15.72
N GLU A 37 19.40 16.16 -14.74
CA GLU A 37 19.63 14.71 -14.89
C GLU A 37 18.36 13.96 -15.29
N TYR A 38 17.17 14.49 -14.90
CA TYR A 38 15.89 13.82 -15.14
C TYR A 38 14.91 14.65 -16.00
N PRO A 39 15.34 15.36 -17.09
CA PRO A 39 14.46 16.29 -17.83
C PRO A 39 13.22 15.59 -18.40
N ASN A 40 13.33 14.33 -18.76
CA ASN A 40 12.27 13.54 -19.36
C ASN A 40 11.42 12.76 -18.33
N LEU A 41 11.80 12.74 -17.05
CA LEU A 41 11.03 12.05 -16.02
C LEU A 41 9.68 12.76 -15.80
N LYS A 42 8.58 12.06 -16.04
CA LYS A 42 7.21 12.60 -15.92
C LYS A 42 6.48 12.02 -14.73
N VAL A 43 6.75 10.77 -14.39
CA VAL A 43 6.01 10.04 -13.34
C VAL A 43 6.97 9.18 -12.53
N VAL A 44 6.77 9.17 -11.23
CA VAL A 44 7.35 8.20 -10.30
C VAL A 44 6.27 7.21 -9.90
N ILE A 45 6.57 5.93 -9.99
CA ILE A 45 5.68 4.85 -9.56
C ILE A 45 6.21 4.31 -8.24
N ILE A 46 5.33 4.25 -7.23
CA ILE A 46 5.64 3.68 -5.91
C ILE A 46 4.94 2.32 -5.82
N ASP A 47 5.72 1.26 -5.80
CA ASP A 47 5.24 -0.13 -5.74
C ASP A 47 5.88 -0.83 -4.53
N THR A 48 5.16 -0.89 -3.40
CA THR A 48 3.78 -0.45 -3.12
C THR A 48 3.74 0.64 -2.05
N ILE A 49 2.64 1.40 -1.99
CA ILE A 49 2.49 2.49 -1.02
C ILE A 49 2.32 1.96 0.42
N ASP A 50 1.69 0.81 0.60
CA ASP A 50 1.58 0.15 1.91
C ASP A 50 2.97 -0.24 2.44
N SER A 51 3.84 -0.83 1.60
CA SER A 51 5.23 -1.14 1.98
C SER A 51 6.05 0.11 2.31
N LEU A 52 5.79 1.23 1.61
CA LEU A 52 6.46 2.49 1.95
C LEU A 52 6.13 2.95 3.39
N PHE A 53 4.87 2.85 3.81
CA PHE A 53 4.51 3.15 5.19
C PHE A 53 5.09 2.14 6.18
N GLU A 54 5.10 0.85 5.85
CA GLU A 54 5.68 -0.21 6.69
C GLU A 54 7.17 0.03 6.99
N ILE A 55 7.97 0.41 5.97
CA ILE A 55 9.38 0.76 6.20
C ILE A 55 9.56 2.16 6.81
N GLY A 56 8.55 3.02 6.72
CA GLY A 56 8.53 4.35 7.31
C GLY A 56 8.33 4.35 8.82
N GLU A 57 7.54 3.41 9.36
CA GLU A 57 7.25 3.34 10.79
C GLU A 57 8.51 3.16 11.66
N PRO A 58 9.38 2.17 11.42
CA PRO A 58 10.62 2.02 12.21
C PRO A 58 11.59 3.18 12.01
N TYR A 59 11.60 3.78 10.82
CA TYR A 59 12.39 4.99 10.57
C TYR A 59 11.95 6.15 11.47
N LEU A 60 10.63 6.42 11.54
CA LEU A 60 10.11 7.48 12.38
C LEU A 60 10.34 7.23 13.86
N VAL A 61 10.13 6.00 14.34
CA VAL A 61 10.43 5.62 15.73
C VAL A 61 11.89 5.90 16.08
N LYS A 62 12.81 5.53 15.18
CA LYS A 62 14.23 5.82 15.36
C LYS A 62 14.52 7.32 15.38
N LEU A 63 13.93 8.07 14.46
CA LEU A 63 14.08 9.53 14.36
C LEU A 63 13.59 10.20 15.64
N TYR A 64 12.38 9.90 16.10
CA TYR A 64 11.80 10.38 17.33
C TYR A 64 12.70 10.11 18.55
N ASN A 65 13.19 8.87 18.68
CA ASN A 65 14.06 8.52 19.80
C ASN A 65 15.40 9.26 19.75
N GLN A 66 15.93 9.53 18.55
CA GLN A 66 17.16 10.30 18.39
C GLN A 66 16.98 11.79 18.75
N GLU A 67 15.83 12.36 18.40
CA GLU A 67 15.52 13.78 18.69
C GLU A 67 15.38 14.06 20.20
N HIS A 68 14.91 13.07 20.97
CA HIS A 68 14.62 13.22 22.41
C HIS A 68 15.65 12.55 23.32
N ILE A 69 16.73 12.00 22.74
CA ILE A 69 17.78 11.36 23.55
C ILE A 69 18.43 12.36 24.50
N GLY A 70 18.51 12.01 25.79
CA GLY A 70 19.07 12.87 26.84
C GLY A 70 18.06 13.79 27.53
N GLU A 71 16.82 13.85 27.09
CA GLU A 71 15.78 14.58 27.82
C GLU A 71 15.44 13.89 29.15
N LYS A 72 15.25 14.67 30.21
CA LYS A 72 14.96 14.15 31.54
C LYS A 72 13.62 13.40 31.55
N GLY A 73 13.66 12.11 31.89
CA GLY A 73 12.47 11.27 31.96
C GLY A 73 12.00 10.72 30.62
N PHE A 74 12.74 10.94 29.54
CA PHE A 74 12.40 10.37 28.25
C PHE A 74 12.47 8.84 28.26
N ILE A 75 11.43 8.21 27.76
CA ILE A 75 11.35 6.75 27.54
C ILE A 75 11.28 6.51 26.03
N PRO A 76 12.27 5.81 25.44
CA PRO A 76 12.28 5.56 24.01
C PRO A 76 11.03 4.80 23.53
N ALA A 77 10.41 5.27 22.47
CA ALA A 77 9.29 4.62 21.85
C ALA A 77 9.75 3.30 21.17
N LYS A 78 8.95 2.24 21.30
CA LYS A 78 9.18 0.95 20.64
C LYS A 78 8.36 0.77 19.37
N THR A 79 7.28 1.52 19.23
CA THR A 79 6.33 1.44 18.11
C THR A 79 5.93 2.84 17.66
N ILE A 80 5.43 2.95 16.43
CA ILE A 80 4.90 4.20 15.88
C ILE A 80 3.79 4.79 16.77
N ASN A 81 2.97 3.94 17.38
CA ASN A 81 1.87 4.35 18.24
C ASN A 81 2.32 4.93 19.60
N ALA A 82 3.56 4.66 20.01
CA ALA A 82 4.15 5.20 21.23
C ALA A 82 5.01 6.46 20.97
N ALA A 83 5.37 6.72 19.73
CA ALA A 83 6.09 7.91 19.33
C ALA A 83 5.21 9.17 19.42
N GLU A 84 5.82 10.34 19.51
CA GLU A 84 5.17 11.66 19.52
C GLU A 84 4.11 11.82 20.65
N GLY A 85 4.36 11.21 21.80
CA GLY A 85 3.42 11.26 22.93
C GLY A 85 2.24 10.29 22.83
N GLY A 86 2.23 9.41 21.87
CA GLY A 86 1.18 8.41 21.69
C GLY A 86 -0.01 8.89 20.87
N PHE A 87 -1.19 8.30 21.09
CA PHE A 87 -2.46 8.68 20.43
C PHE A 87 -2.40 8.75 18.89
N MET A 88 -1.56 7.92 18.26
CA MET A 88 -1.33 7.86 16.82
C MET A 88 -0.63 9.09 16.21
N HIS A 89 -0.10 10.03 17.01
CA HIS A 89 0.62 11.18 16.51
C HIS A 89 1.86 10.81 15.68
N GLY A 90 2.53 9.69 16.02
CA GLY A 90 3.61 9.16 15.20
C GLY A 90 3.16 8.78 13.78
N GLN A 91 1.97 8.20 13.63
CA GLN A 91 1.40 7.93 12.30
C GLN A 91 1.11 9.24 11.55
N ASP A 92 0.59 10.27 12.23
CA ASP A 92 0.32 11.57 11.62
C ASP A 92 1.60 12.22 11.10
N ARG A 93 2.67 12.17 11.89
CA ARG A 93 3.98 12.69 11.48
C ARG A 93 4.54 11.93 10.27
N LEU A 94 4.40 10.61 10.24
CA LEU A 94 4.82 9.82 9.08
C LEU A 94 4.02 10.18 7.83
N ILE A 95 2.69 10.32 7.96
CA ILE A 95 1.81 10.79 6.89
C ILE A 95 2.29 12.15 6.37
N GLU A 96 2.58 13.08 7.26
CA GLU A 96 3.05 14.42 6.88
C GLU A 96 4.35 14.35 6.09
N ILE A 97 5.32 13.56 6.53
CA ILE A 97 6.61 13.38 5.83
C ILE A 97 6.37 12.83 4.42
N VAL A 98 5.59 11.75 4.28
CA VAL A 98 5.30 11.13 2.98
C VAL A 98 4.57 12.11 2.07
N ILE A 99 3.48 12.73 2.54
CA ILE A 99 2.69 13.67 1.73
C ILE A 99 3.52 14.87 1.31
N ASN A 100 4.32 15.44 2.22
CA ASN A 100 5.19 16.56 1.89
C ASN A 100 6.21 16.19 0.81
N GLN A 101 6.75 14.97 0.84
CA GLN A 101 7.68 14.50 -0.19
C GLN A 101 6.99 14.35 -1.55
N LEU A 102 5.78 13.79 -1.59
CA LEU A 102 4.98 13.70 -2.82
C LEU A 102 4.61 15.09 -3.37
N VAL A 103 4.28 16.04 -2.50
CA VAL A 103 4.02 17.43 -2.90
C VAL A 103 5.25 18.10 -3.50
N LYS A 104 6.45 17.85 -2.93
CA LYS A 104 7.71 18.37 -3.50
C LYS A 104 7.99 17.81 -4.89
N LEU A 105 7.80 16.50 -5.10
CA LEU A 105 7.91 15.87 -6.43
C LEU A 105 6.95 16.53 -7.42
N ARG A 106 5.69 16.73 -7.05
CA ARG A 106 4.70 17.39 -7.90
C ARG A 106 5.10 18.83 -8.26
N LYS A 107 5.61 19.59 -7.29
CA LYS A 107 6.12 20.95 -7.54
C LYS A 107 7.31 20.97 -8.49
N ALA A 108 8.12 19.92 -8.48
CA ALA A 108 9.21 19.72 -9.45
C ALA A 108 8.71 19.25 -10.84
N GLY A 109 7.40 19.18 -11.07
CA GLY A 109 6.82 18.76 -12.35
C GLY A 109 6.77 17.25 -12.56
N VAL A 110 6.93 16.45 -11.49
CA VAL A 110 6.87 14.98 -11.55
C VAL A 110 5.56 14.51 -10.94
N GLY A 111 4.74 13.83 -11.75
CA GLY A 111 3.56 13.12 -11.28
C GLY A 111 3.94 11.88 -10.45
N PHE A 112 2.99 11.34 -9.72
CA PHE A 112 3.22 10.07 -9.06
C PHE A 112 2.01 9.15 -9.22
N TRP A 113 2.33 7.88 -9.31
CA TRP A 113 1.39 6.77 -9.30
C TRP A 113 1.79 5.82 -8.17
N TYR A 114 0.87 5.16 -7.55
CA TYR A 114 1.18 4.15 -6.57
C TYR A 114 0.22 2.96 -6.68
N THR A 115 0.77 1.79 -6.45
CA THR A 115 0.02 0.56 -6.26
C THR A 115 -0.13 0.28 -4.77
N GLY A 116 -1.01 -0.61 -4.41
CA GLY A 116 -1.20 -1.03 -3.03
C GLY A 116 -1.92 -2.37 -2.98
N HIS A 117 -1.68 -3.13 -1.95
CA HIS A 117 -2.35 -4.41 -1.75
C HIS A 117 -3.76 -4.22 -1.22
N VAL A 118 -4.63 -5.09 -1.67
CA VAL A 118 -6.00 -5.20 -1.17
C VAL A 118 -6.18 -6.48 -0.37
N LYS A 119 -7.11 -6.43 0.57
CA LYS A 119 -7.56 -7.60 1.33
C LYS A 119 -9.07 -7.70 1.34
N ARG A 120 -9.55 -8.91 1.47
CA ARG A 120 -10.98 -9.17 1.72
C ARG A 120 -11.26 -9.00 3.20
N ARG A 121 -12.34 -8.33 3.52
CA ARG A 121 -12.86 -8.19 4.87
C ARG A 121 -14.33 -8.55 4.86
N SER A 122 -14.74 -9.46 5.75
CA SER A 122 -16.15 -9.72 6.01
C SER A 122 -16.70 -8.69 6.98
N ASN A 123 -17.84 -8.15 6.67
CA ASN A 123 -18.60 -7.24 7.55
C ASN A 123 -19.98 -7.82 7.77
N ASP A 124 -20.46 -7.72 9.00
CA ASP A 124 -21.83 -8.03 9.34
C ASP A 124 -22.67 -6.76 9.28
N ASP A 125 -23.75 -6.81 8.52
CA ASP A 125 -24.71 -5.73 8.50
C ASP A 125 -25.59 -5.82 9.75
N ALA A 126 -25.48 -4.81 10.61
CA ALA A 126 -26.22 -4.75 11.86
C ALA A 126 -27.76 -4.64 11.67
N PHE A 127 -28.24 -4.24 10.49
CA PHE A 127 -29.66 -4.08 10.21
C PHE A 127 -30.28 -5.33 9.59
N SER A 128 -29.61 -5.95 8.61
CA SER A 128 -30.12 -7.15 7.95
C SER A 128 -29.70 -8.45 8.65
N GLY A 129 -28.62 -8.41 9.44
CA GLY A 129 -28.00 -9.60 10.04
C GLY A 129 -27.23 -10.45 9.02
N GLU A 130 -27.08 -9.96 7.79
CA GLU A 130 -26.33 -10.64 6.73
C GLU A 130 -24.85 -10.24 6.75
N SER A 131 -23.98 -11.21 6.46
CA SER A 131 -22.55 -10.96 6.29
C SER A 131 -22.24 -10.74 4.81
N TYR A 132 -21.42 -9.75 4.50
CA TYR A 132 -20.94 -9.51 3.16
C TYR A 132 -19.43 -9.27 3.13
N ASP A 133 -18.80 -9.68 2.03
CA ASP A 133 -17.39 -9.47 1.80
C ASP A 133 -17.14 -8.14 1.09
N MET A 134 -16.18 -7.41 1.60
CA MET A 134 -15.72 -6.13 1.05
C MET A 134 -14.23 -6.20 0.73
N ILE A 135 -13.85 -5.69 -0.43
CA ILE A 135 -12.46 -5.46 -0.76
C ILE A 135 -12.03 -4.14 -0.12
N THR A 136 -10.97 -4.18 0.66
CA THR A 136 -10.40 -3.00 1.31
C THR A 136 -8.87 -3.00 1.15
N THR A 137 -8.25 -1.87 1.45
CA THR A 137 -6.78 -1.77 1.44
C THR A 137 -6.15 -2.60 2.56
N ASN A 138 -4.91 -3.04 2.35
CA ASN A 138 -4.09 -3.67 3.39
C ASN A 138 -3.56 -2.65 4.41
N MET A 139 -3.48 -1.38 4.04
CA MET A 139 -3.01 -0.30 4.92
C MET A 139 -3.94 -0.04 6.10
N SER A 140 -3.44 0.62 7.14
CA SER A 140 -4.30 1.20 8.18
C SER A 140 -5.25 2.23 7.55
N GLN A 141 -6.46 2.35 8.12
CA GLN A 141 -7.45 3.31 7.60
C GLN A 141 -6.93 4.75 7.62
N ARG A 142 -6.04 5.08 8.57
CA ARG A 142 -5.45 6.41 8.71
C ARG A 142 -4.52 6.74 7.55
N TYR A 143 -3.62 5.84 7.19
CA TYR A 143 -2.73 5.99 6.04
C TYR A 143 -3.54 6.05 4.74
N PHE A 144 -4.49 5.13 4.57
CA PHE A 144 -5.33 5.09 3.38
C PHE A 144 -6.13 6.38 3.20
N ALA A 145 -6.75 6.91 4.25
CA ALA A 145 -7.51 8.15 4.18
C ALA A 145 -6.63 9.33 3.73
N ALA A 146 -5.40 9.42 4.24
CA ALA A 146 -4.46 10.47 3.87
C ALA A 146 -4.09 10.41 2.37
N ILE A 147 -3.78 9.21 1.86
CA ILE A 147 -3.44 9.00 0.46
C ILE A 147 -4.66 9.21 -0.44
N ARG A 148 -5.80 8.62 -0.09
CA ARG A 148 -7.06 8.76 -0.83
C ARG A 148 -7.45 10.23 -1.03
N ASN A 149 -7.34 11.03 0.00
CA ASN A 149 -7.73 12.45 -0.03
C ASN A 149 -6.80 13.30 -0.94
N LYS A 150 -5.66 12.78 -1.35
CA LYS A 150 -4.69 13.43 -2.26
C LYS A 150 -4.66 12.80 -3.65
N SER A 151 -5.40 11.72 -3.86
CA SER A 151 -5.47 11.02 -5.14
C SER A 151 -6.51 11.65 -6.06
N HIS A 152 -6.17 11.79 -7.34
CA HIS A 152 -7.13 12.27 -8.36
C HIS A 152 -8.03 11.14 -8.87
N ALA A 153 -7.52 9.90 -8.83
CA ALA A 153 -8.26 8.70 -9.23
C ALA A 153 -7.80 7.52 -8.37
N ILE A 154 -8.70 6.59 -8.11
CA ILE A 154 -8.44 5.33 -7.44
C ILE A 154 -9.13 4.25 -8.25
N GLY A 155 -8.38 3.20 -8.58
CA GLY A 155 -8.89 2.02 -9.28
C GLY A 155 -8.62 0.76 -8.47
N ILE A 156 -9.42 -0.25 -8.70
CA ILE A 156 -9.22 -1.59 -8.16
C ILE A 156 -9.07 -2.52 -9.34
N ALA A 157 -7.92 -3.20 -9.43
CA ALA A 157 -7.73 -4.29 -10.38
C ALA A 157 -8.16 -5.61 -9.71
N TYR A 158 -8.96 -6.39 -10.43
CA TYR A 158 -9.39 -7.71 -9.96
C TYR A 158 -9.48 -8.66 -11.16
N ILE A 159 -9.38 -9.93 -10.86
CA ILE A 159 -9.58 -10.98 -11.85
C ILE A 159 -11.04 -11.42 -11.79
N ASP A 160 -11.78 -11.26 -12.87
CA ASP A 160 -13.15 -11.76 -12.97
C ASP A 160 -13.12 -13.27 -13.28
N ARG A 161 -13.88 -14.02 -12.49
CA ARG A 161 -13.92 -15.49 -12.60
C ARG A 161 -15.34 -15.97 -12.69
N THR A 162 -15.65 -16.63 -13.79
CA THR A 162 -16.91 -17.35 -13.93
C THR A 162 -16.79 -18.73 -13.31
N LEU A 163 -17.59 -18.96 -12.28
CA LEU A 163 -17.65 -20.22 -11.58
C LEU A 163 -18.86 -21.03 -12.03
N THR A 164 -18.65 -22.31 -12.28
CA THR A 164 -19.72 -23.24 -12.61
C THR A 164 -19.70 -24.40 -11.63
N GLN A 165 -20.87 -24.79 -11.16
CA GLN A 165 -21.05 -26.01 -10.39
C GLN A 165 -21.20 -27.20 -11.35
N GLN A 166 -20.35 -28.20 -11.19
CA GLN A 166 -20.40 -29.41 -11.97
C GLN A 166 -20.66 -30.60 -11.07
N GLU A 167 -21.70 -31.34 -11.38
CA GLU A 167 -21.95 -32.62 -10.73
C GLU A 167 -20.91 -33.66 -11.16
N ILE A 168 -20.33 -34.35 -10.20
CA ILE A 168 -19.35 -35.42 -10.44
C ILE A 168 -19.67 -36.67 -9.70
N GLY A 169 -19.24 -37.80 -10.29
CA GLY A 169 -19.38 -39.11 -9.68
C GLY A 169 -20.77 -39.76 -9.87
N LYS A 170 -20.93 -40.88 -9.19
CA LYS A 170 -22.21 -41.61 -9.19
C LYS A 170 -23.18 -40.98 -8.19
N GLU A 171 -24.44 -41.00 -8.50
CA GLU A 171 -25.54 -40.63 -7.63
C GLU A 171 -25.51 -41.43 -6.32
N ASN A 172 -25.69 -40.75 -5.19
CA ASN A 172 -25.82 -41.46 -3.92
C ASN A 172 -27.11 -42.27 -3.91
N PRO A 173 -27.07 -43.59 -3.71
CA PRO A 173 -28.26 -44.45 -3.84
C PRO A 173 -29.34 -44.17 -2.80
N ILE A 174 -29.00 -43.50 -1.69
CA ILE A 174 -29.91 -43.18 -0.59
C ILE A 174 -30.48 -41.77 -0.75
N THR A 175 -29.61 -40.75 -0.94
CA THR A 175 -30.04 -39.32 -1.01
C THR A 175 -30.40 -38.90 -2.42
N LYS A 176 -30.04 -39.68 -3.44
CA LYS A 176 -30.18 -39.38 -4.88
C LYS A 176 -29.46 -38.10 -5.33
N GLU A 177 -28.51 -37.64 -4.52
CA GLU A 177 -27.71 -36.46 -4.83
C GLU A 177 -26.36 -36.88 -5.42
N LYS A 178 -25.86 -36.10 -6.35
CA LYS A 178 -24.48 -36.19 -6.85
C LYS A 178 -23.59 -35.18 -6.15
N LYS A 179 -22.34 -35.55 -5.99
CA LYS A 179 -21.34 -34.62 -5.48
C LYS A 179 -21.13 -33.50 -6.48
N THR A 180 -21.24 -32.24 -5.99
CA THR A 180 -21.00 -31.05 -6.80
C THR A 180 -19.64 -30.48 -6.49
N ILE A 181 -18.92 -30.10 -7.53
CA ILE A 181 -17.67 -29.31 -7.41
C ILE A 181 -17.82 -27.98 -8.14
N THR A 182 -17.18 -26.95 -7.59
CA THR A 182 -17.09 -25.67 -8.28
C THR A 182 -15.82 -25.64 -9.13
N ARG A 183 -15.94 -25.27 -10.38
CA ARG A 183 -14.81 -25.08 -11.30
C ARG A 183 -14.81 -23.67 -11.87
N ILE A 184 -13.61 -23.15 -12.13
CA ILE A 184 -13.43 -21.92 -12.89
C ILE A 184 -13.60 -22.27 -14.36
N VAL A 185 -14.53 -21.61 -15.06
CA VAL A 185 -14.79 -21.80 -16.49
C VAL A 185 -14.08 -20.75 -17.33
N SER A 186 -14.01 -19.51 -16.83
CA SER A 186 -13.27 -18.43 -17.47
C SER A 186 -12.63 -17.51 -16.43
N GLU A 187 -11.52 -16.91 -16.82
CA GLU A 187 -10.77 -15.94 -16.04
C GLU A 187 -10.36 -14.80 -16.97
N SER A 188 -10.70 -13.55 -16.62
CA SER A 188 -10.43 -12.35 -17.42
C SER A 188 -9.95 -11.18 -16.57
#